data_a7add1c5a8e340bd75011ffcd7b98c5b
#
_entry.id   a7add1c5a8e340bd75011ffcd7b98c5b
#
_cell.length_a   1.000
_cell.length_b   1.000
_cell.length_c   1.000
_cell.angle_alpha   90.00
_cell.angle_beta   90.00
_cell.angle_gamma   90.00
#
_symmetry.space_group_name_H-M   'P 1'
#
loop_
_entity.id
_entity.type
_entity.pdbx_description
1 polymer ?
#
loop_
_entity_poly.entity_id
_entity_poly.type
_entity_poly.pdbx_seq_one_letter_code
_entity_poly.pdbx_strand_id
1 'polypeptide(L)'
;MTDILNTAAYGGEGWSPRTQSLREEIGRVWGKCGVDTEWSPLKAVLLHRPGPELEGLTDPRAFQMLAPLDAGRARKQHDALAQAYRDAGVTVHYVKPSKTPPPNLIFVADLMFMTPEGAIIARPASTVRAGEERWVARRLADLGVPILHSVRGKGTFEGADALWIDPQTALVATGLRTNAEGAAQVASLLREMGVEVIQVGLPYGVMHLMGTLRFADRDLAIAWPRRVPYAAVEALRARRYTVLFIPDEEEAIYGMALNFVTLGPRRILMAAGNPITQAFYEEAGITCQVVEMDEIHKAAGGIGCATGILEREINNQ
;
A
#
# COMPACT_ATOMS: atom_id res chain seq x y z
N MET A 1 -20.78 -38.90 -39.31
CA MET A 1 -19.93 -37.75 -38.96
C MET A 1 -20.41 -37.23 -37.62
N THR A 2 -19.54 -37.28 -36.62
CA THR A 2 -19.86 -36.66 -35.32
C THR A 2 -20.03 -35.16 -35.58
N ASP A 3 -21.17 -34.65 -35.18
CA ASP A 3 -21.44 -33.19 -35.34
C ASP A 3 -20.43 -32.42 -34.44
N ILE A 4 -19.36 -31.90 -35.03
CA ILE A 4 -18.30 -31.20 -34.39
C ILE A 4 -18.80 -30.03 -33.55
N LEU A 5 -19.92 -29.44 -33.96
CA LEU A 5 -20.53 -28.29 -33.29
C LEU A 5 -21.21 -28.70 -31.97
N ASN A 6 -21.50 -29.98 -31.76
CA ASN A 6 -22.09 -30.46 -30.51
C ASN A 6 -21.04 -30.99 -29.52
N THR A 7 -19.77 -30.69 -29.74
CA THR A 7 -18.69 -31.05 -28.79
C THR A 7 -18.43 -29.93 -27.78
N ALA A 8 -17.79 -30.26 -26.66
CA ALA A 8 -17.43 -29.29 -25.59
C ALA A 8 -16.65 -28.07 -26.12
N ALA A 9 -15.81 -28.24 -27.16
CA ALA A 9 -15.04 -27.16 -27.76
C ALA A 9 -15.91 -26.06 -28.37
N TYR A 10 -17.14 -26.38 -28.75
CA TYR A 10 -18.09 -25.43 -29.36
C TYR A 10 -19.34 -25.19 -28.50
N GLY A 11 -19.27 -25.50 -27.18
CA GLY A 11 -20.36 -25.26 -26.25
C GLY A 11 -21.41 -26.39 -26.20
N GLY A 12 -21.15 -27.53 -26.86
CA GLY A 12 -21.99 -28.72 -26.82
C GLY A 12 -21.73 -29.61 -25.59
N GLU A 13 -21.95 -30.91 -25.77
CA GLU A 13 -21.83 -31.88 -24.68
C GLU A 13 -20.41 -31.86 -24.04
N GLY A 14 -20.36 -31.74 -22.71
CA GLY A 14 -19.14 -31.62 -21.93
C GLY A 14 -18.63 -30.17 -21.73
N TRP A 15 -19.30 -29.17 -22.29
CA TRP A 15 -18.98 -27.77 -21.98
C TRP A 15 -19.29 -27.45 -20.53
N SER A 16 -18.30 -26.83 -19.83
CA SER A 16 -18.45 -26.39 -18.45
C SER A 16 -18.22 -24.86 -18.36
N PRO A 17 -19.27 -24.05 -18.18
CA PRO A 17 -19.12 -22.60 -18.06
C PRO A 17 -18.44 -22.23 -16.75
N ARG A 18 -17.66 -21.14 -16.80
CA ARG A 18 -17.07 -20.51 -15.60
C ARG A 18 -18.15 -19.68 -14.91
N THR A 19 -18.62 -20.14 -13.74
CA THR A 19 -19.72 -19.52 -12.98
C THR A 19 -19.27 -18.77 -11.74
N GLN A 20 -18.04 -18.98 -11.30
CA GLN A 20 -17.49 -18.32 -10.12
C GLN A 20 -16.97 -16.93 -10.45
N SER A 21 -17.19 -15.99 -9.53
CA SER A 21 -16.58 -14.67 -9.59
C SER A 21 -15.07 -14.75 -9.35
N LEU A 22 -14.35 -13.71 -9.78
CA LEU A 22 -12.90 -13.61 -9.52
C LEU A 22 -12.59 -13.69 -8.02
N ARG A 23 -13.42 -13.07 -7.19
CA ARG A 23 -13.29 -13.08 -5.72
C ARG A 23 -13.38 -14.50 -5.14
N GLU A 24 -14.29 -15.33 -5.64
CA GLU A 24 -14.44 -16.74 -5.23
C GLU A 24 -13.29 -17.65 -5.71
N GLU A 25 -12.59 -17.22 -6.74
CA GLU A 25 -11.44 -17.97 -7.30
C GLU A 25 -10.11 -17.64 -6.63
N ILE A 26 -10.01 -16.52 -5.89
CA ILE A 26 -8.82 -16.16 -5.12
C ILE A 26 -8.51 -17.23 -4.07
N GLY A 27 -7.26 -17.65 -4.00
CA GLY A 27 -6.78 -18.72 -3.14
C GLY A 27 -7.03 -20.13 -3.67
N ARG A 28 -7.66 -20.28 -4.85
CA ARG A 28 -7.90 -21.58 -5.52
C ARG A 28 -7.35 -21.61 -6.94
N VAL A 29 -7.83 -20.73 -7.80
CA VAL A 29 -7.37 -20.55 -9.18
C VAL A 29 -6.26 -19.49 -9.22
N TRP A 30 -6.48 -18.42 -8.50
CA TRP A 30 -5.53 -17.32 -8.32
C TRP A 30 -4.78 -17.44 -7.00
N GLY A 31 -3.64 -16.76 -6.91
CA GLY A 31 -2.89 -16.64 -5.67
C GLY A 31 -3.69 -15.93 -4.58
N LYS A 32 -3.37 -16.21 -3.31
CA LYS A 32 -4.00 -15.50 -2.18
C LYS A 32 -3.62 -14.03 -2.22
N CYS A 33 -4.63 -13.18 -2.18
CA CYS A 33 -4.50 -11.73 -2.10
C CYS A 33 -5.85 -11.13 -1.68
N GLY A 34 -5.86 -9.83 -1.42
CA GLY A 34 -7.10 -9.10 -1.21
C GLY A 34 -7.05 -8.20 0.02
N VAL A 35 -7.51 -6.97 -0.17
CA VAL A 35 -7.59 -5.93 0.87
C VAL A 35 -8.87 -5.15 0.65
N ASP A 36 -9.65 -4.95 1.72
CA ASP A 36 -10.85 -4.14 1.77
C ASP A 36 -10.92 -3.24 3.01
N THR A 37 -9.91 -3.30 3.87
CA THR A 37 -9.76 -2.46 5.06
C THR A 37 -8.28 -2.18 5.33
N GLU A 38 -7.97 -1.09 6.04
CA GLU A 38 -6.60 -0.79 6.50
C GLU A 38 -6.24 -1.47 7.82
N TRP A 39 -7.21 -2.02 8.56
CA TRP A 39 -7.06 -2.46 9.94
C TRP A 39 -7.26 -3.96 10.17
N SER A 40 -7.89 -4.70 9.27
CA SER A 40 -8.03 -6.16 9.40
C SER A 40 -6.68 -6.86 9.54
N PRO A 41 -6.61 -8.04 10.19
CA PRO A 41 -5.37 -8.78 10.37
C PRO A 41 -4.57 -8.93 9.08
N LEU A 42 -3.32 -8.48 9.11
CA LEU A 42 -2.39 -8.53 7.99
C LEU A 42 -1.91 -9.97 7.78
N LYS A 43 -1.97 -10.48 6.56
CA LYS A 43 -1.59 -11.85 6.21
C LYS A 43 -0.34 -11.91 5.34
N ALA A 44 -0.21 -11.00 4.36
CA ALA A 44 0.93 -11.02 3.46
C ALA A 44 1.33 -9.61 2.99
N VAL A 45 2.64 -9.41 2.81
CA VAL A 45 3.22 -8.17 2.30
C VAL A 45 4.22 -8.44 1.17
N LEU A 46 4.40 -7.44 0.31
CA LEU A 46 5.44 -7.38 -0.71
C LEU A 46 6.44 -6.30 -0.34
N LEU A 47 7.70 -6.67 -0.23
CA LEU A 47 8.82 -5.78 0.08
C LEU A 47 9.84 -5.80 -1.08
N HIS A 48 10.66 -4.77 -1.15
CA HIS A 48 11.89 -4.78 -1.96
C HIS A 48 13.10 -4.56 -1.07
N ARG A 49 13.91 -5.60 -0.91
CA ARG A 49 15.15 -5.50 -0.14
C ARG A 49 16.15 -4.62 -0.88
N PRO A 50 16.72 -3.59 -0.25
CA PRO A 50 17.73 -2.74 -0.87
C PRO A 50 18.87 -3.54 -1.49
N GLY A 51 19.12 -3.31 -2.79
CA GLY A 51 20.16 -3.96 -3.58
C GLY A 51 21.28 -3.01 -3.97
N PRO A 52 22.01 -3.34 -5.06
CA PRO A 52 23.08 -2.50 -5.59
C PRO A 52 22.62 -1.10 -6.05
N GLU A 53 21.33 -0.92 -6.30
CA GLU A 53 20.74 0.36 -6.73
C GLU A 53 20.90 1.48 -5.70
N LEU A 54 21.16 1.14 -4.43
CA LEU A 54 21.47 2.12 -3.38
C LEU A 54 22.96 2.34 -3.16
N GLU A 55 23.83 1.62 -3.88
CA GLU A 55 25.27 1.75 -3.73
C GLU A 55 25.80 2.88 -4.61
N GLY A 56 26.71 3.70 -4.06
CA GLY A 56 27.37 4.77 -4.83
C GLY A 56 26.47 5.95 -5.20
N LEU A 57 25.31 6.12 -4.54
CA LEU A 57 24.46 7.30 -4.73
C LEU A 57 25.14 8.52 -4.11
N THR A 58 25.80 9.33 -4.95
CA THR A 58 26.54 10.53 -4.53
C THR A 58 25.65 11.77 -4.40
N ASP A 59 24.57 11.83 -5.19
CA ASP A 59 23.59 12.92 -5.13
C ASP A 59 22.19 12.37 -4.80
N PRO A 60 21.79 12.38 -3.52
CA PRO A 60 20.48 11.89 -3.11
C PRO A 60 19.33 12.70 -3.71
N ARG A 61 19.54 14.00 -4.01
CA ARG A 61 18.49 14.87 -4.57
C ARG A 61 18.12 14.45 -5.99
N ALA A 62 19.06 13.92 -6.77
CA ALA A 62 18.79 13.39 -8.10
C ALA A 62 17.77 12.23 -8.07
N PHE A 63 17.65 11.56 -6.94
CA PHE A 63 16.68 10.47 -6.70
C PHE A 63 15.56 10.86 -5.72
N GLN A 64 15.41 12.18 -5.43
CA GLN A 64 14.38 12.69 -4.51
C GLN A 64 14.50 12.13 -3.08
N MET A 65 15.71 11.85 -2.64
CA MET A 65 16.05 11.45 -1.28
C MET A 65 16.49 12.66 -0.46
N LEU A 66 16.34 12.58 0.87
CA LEU A 66 16.64 13.68 1.80
C LEU A 66 18.14 13.81 2.09
N ALA A 67 18.84 12.67 2.19
CA ALA A 67 20.23 12.61 2.55
C ALA A 67 20.92 11.37 1.97
N PRO A 68 22.26 11.35 1.88
CA PRO A 68 23.01 10.14 1.55
C PRO A 68 22.73 9.05 2.57
N LEU A 69 22.58 7.80 2.11
CA LEU A 69 22.31 6.67 2.97
C LEU A 69 23.39 5.60 2.86
N ASP A 70 23.61 4.88 3.95
CA ASP A 70 24.44 3.67 3.99
C ASP A 70 23.61 2.47 3.53
N ALA A 71 23.91 1.96 2.34
CA ALA A 71 23.19 0.82 1.76
C ALA A 71 23.30 -0.45 2.62
N GLY A 72 24.42 -0.65 3.35
CA GLY A 72 24.60 -1.78 4.25
C GLY A 72 23.69 -1.68 5.47
N ARG A 73 23.59 -0.49 6.08
CA ARG A 73 22.69 -0.22 7.20
C ARG A 73 21.22 -0.28 6.76
N ALA A 74 20.88 0.31 5.62
CA ALA A 74 19.53 0.23 5.05
C ALA A 74 19.10 -1.22 4.84
N ARG A 75 19.99 -2.09 4.33
CA ARG A 75 19.71 -3.53 4.20
C ARG A 75 19.44 -4.20 5.55
N LYS A 76 20.23 -3.91 6.58
CA LYS A 76 20.03 -4.47 7.94
C LYS A 76 18.67 -4.05 8.51
N GLN A 77 18.32 -2.78 8.39
CA GLN A 77 17.03 -2.27 8.86
C GLN A 77 15.86 -2.88 8.09
N HIS A 78 16.00 -3.03 6.78
CA HIS A 78 15.00 -3.71 5.96
C HIS A 78 14.86 -5.20 6.31
N ASP A 79 15.97 -5.89 6.61
CA ASP A 79 15.93 -7.29 7.06
C ASP A 79 15.24 -7.41 8.42
N ALA A 80 15.47 -6.45 9.34
CA ALA A 80 14.78 -6.37 10.64
C ALA A 80 13.27 -6.10 10.44
N LEU A 81 12.89 -5.20 9.53
CA LEU A 81 11.49 -4.96 9.16
C LEU A 81 10.83 -6.25 8.66
N ALA A 82 11.48 -6.96 7.75
CA ALA A 82 10.94 -8.22 7.23
C ALA A 82 10.82 -9.29 8.32
N GLN A 83 11.75 -9.32 9.28
CA GLN A 83 11.68 -10.24 10.43
C GLN A 83 10.53 -9.86 11.37
N ALA A 84 10.32 -8.58 11.65
CA ALA A 84 9.21 -8.11 12.47
C ALA A 84 7.84 -8.53 11.88
N TYR A 85 7.68 -8.50 10.56
CA TYR A 85 6.48 -9.04 9.90
C TYR A 85 6.33 -10.55 10.12
N ARG A 86 7.40 -11.33 9.94
CA ARG A 86 7.36 -12.79 10.16
C ARG A 86 7.03 -13.14 11.60
N ASP A 87 7.60 -12.44 12.56
CA ASP A 87 7.33 -12.61 13.99
C ASP A 87 5.88 -12.28 14.35
N ALA A 88 5.26 -11.37 13.60
CA ALA A 88 3.84 -11.07 13.68
C ALA A 88 2.93 -12.08 12.95
N GLY A 89 3.48 -13.12 12.34
CA GLY A 89 2.75 -14.14 11.57
C GLY A 89 2.41 -13.74 10.14
N VAL A 90 3.05 -12.69 9.61
CA VAL A 90 2.79 -12.16 8.26
C VAL A 90 3.75 -12.79 7.25
N THR A 91 3.21 -13.28 6.14
CA THR A 91 4.01 -13.80 5.03
C THR A 91 4.70 -12.65 4.29
N VAL A 92 6.03 -12.74 4.13
CA VAL A 92 6.83 -11.74 3.43
C VAL A 92 7.24 -12.26 2.06
N HIS A 93 6.78 -11.58 1.02
CA HIS A 93 7.23 -11.76 -0.35
C HIS A 93 8.19 -10.63 -0.74
N TYR A 94 9.05 -10.90 -1.74
CA TYR A 94 9.99 -9.90 -2.24
C TYR A 94 9.80 -9.67 -3.73
N VAL A 95 9.89 -8.40 -4.15
CA VAL A 95 10.12 -8.05 -5.55
C VAL A 95 11.47 -8.63 -5.96
N LYS A 96 11.53 -9.23 -7.14
CA LYS A 96 12.74 -9.89 -7.67
C LYS A 96 13.11 -9.28 -9.02
N PRO A 97 13.72 -8.08 -9.04
CA PRO A 97 14.15 -7.46 -10.29
C PRO A 97 15.19 -8.33 -10.99
N SER A 98 15.06 -8.50 -12.31
CA SER A 98 16.06 -9.23 -13.11
C SER A 98 17.25 -8.36 -13.54
N LYS A 99 17.20 -7.06 -13.26
CA LYS A 99 18.24 -6.06 -13.49
C LYS A 99 18.20 -5.08 -12.31
N THR A 100 19.26 -4.31 -12.10
CA THR A 100 19.29 -3.22 -11.12
C THR A 100 18.12 -2.27 -11.38
N PRO A 101 17.18 -2.12 -10.44
CA PRO A 101 16.03 -1.24 -10.57
C PRO A 101 16.41 0.22 -10.23
N PRO A 102 15.49 1.19 -10.42
CA PRO A 102 15.65 2.51 -9.84
C PRO A 102 15.72 2.45 -8.30
N PRO A 103 16.45 3.37 -7.64
CA PRO A 103 16.72 3.31 -6.20
C PRO A 103 15.49 3.37 -5.30
N ASN A 104 14.40 4.00 -5.77
CA ASN A 104 13.17 4.17 -4.97
C ASN A 104 12.23 2.94 -5.02
N LEU A 105 12.60 1.85 -5.69
CA LEU A 105 11.81 0.61 -5.70
C LEU A 105 11.57 0.06 -4.29
N ILE A 106 12.39 0.45 -3.30
CA ILE A 106 12.19 0.11 -1.88
C ILE A 106 10.79 0.52 -1.38
N PHE A 107 10.17 1.55 -1.96
CA PHE A 107 8.85 2.06 -1.57
C PHE A 107 7.74 1.40 -2.39
N VAL A 108 7.51 0.13 -2.11
CA VAL A 108 6.56 -0.73 -2.85
C VAL A 108 5.11 -0.27 -2.70
N ALA A 109 4.74 0.35 -1.57
CA ALA A 109 3.38 0.85 -1.35
C ALA A 109 2.91 1.83 -2.43
N ASP A 110 3.84 2.61 -3.00
CA ASP A 110 3.51 3.60 -4.02
C ASP A 110 3.21 2.96 -5.38
N LEU A 111 3.60 1.70 -5.59
CA LEU A 111 3.61 1.03 -6.89
C LEU A 111 2.37 0.16 -7.14
N MET A 112 1.53 -0.03 -6.12
CA MET A 112 0.34 -0.86 -6.20
C MET A 112 -0.72 -0.44 -5.18
N PHE A 113 -1.98 -0.67 -5.54
CA PHE A 113 -3.09 -0.64 -4.59
C PHE A 113 -3.85 -1.96 -4.67
N MET A 114 -4.04 -2.62 -3.54
CA MET A 114 -4.72 -3.92 -3.49
C MET A 114 -6.20 -3.75 -3.22
N THR A 115 -7.01 -4.47 -3.99
CA THR A 115 -8.46 -4.58 -3.82
C THR A 115 -8.84 -6.00 -3.42
N PRO A 116 -10.10 -6.28 -3.04
CA PRO A 116 -10.56 -7.64 -2.77
C PRO A 116 -10.45 -8.61 -3.96
N GLU A 117 -10.29 -8.09 -5.17
CA GLU A 117 -10.27 -8.89 -6.42
C GLU A 117 -8.91 -8.95 -7.10
N GLY A 118 -7.94 -8.17 -6.60
CA GLY A 118 -6.60 -8.11 -7.17
C GLY A 118 -5.99 -6.71 -7.12
N ALA A 119 -4.89 -6.51 -7.84
CA ALA A 119 -4.09 -5.31 -7.77
C ALA A 119 -4.40 -4.29 -8.87
N ILE A 120 -4.38 -3.02 -8.51
CA ILE A 120 -4.23 -1.88 -9.42
C ILE A 120 -2.74 -1.52 -9.42
N ILE A 121 -2.11 -1.54 -10.59
CA ILE A 121 -0.72 -1.13 -10.76
C ILE A 121 -0.66 0.38 -10.94
N ALA A 122 0.20 1.00 -10.15
CA ALA A 122 0.45 2.43 -10.16
C ALA A 122 1.21 2.88 -11.44
N ARG A 123 1.26 4.18 -11.61
CA ARG A 123 2.14 4.87 -12.57
C ARG A 123 2.73 6.09 -11.86
N PRO A 124 3.92 5.97 -11.25
CA PRO A 124 4.54 7.02 -10.48
C PRO A 124 4.65 8.34 -11.23
N ALA A 125 4.42 9.45 -10.52
CA ALA A 125 4.44 10.78 -11.13
C ALA A 125 5.84 11.28 -11.46
N SER A 126 6.84 10.80 -10.73
CA SER A 126 8.22 11.24 -10.92
C SER A 126 8.93 10.46 -12.02
N THR A 127 9.67 11.18 -12.89
CA THR A 127 10.49 10.56 -13.94
C THR A 127 11.59 9.66 -13.38
N VAL A 128 12.11 9.95 -12.19
CA VAL A 128 13.17 9.14 -11.57
C VAL A 128 12.66 7.78 -11.08
N ARG A 129 11.36 7.64 -10.95
CA ARG A 129 10.68 6.40 -10.54
C ARG A 129 10.01 5.65 -11.71
N ALA A 130 10.06 6.23 -12.90
CA ALA A 130 9.39 5.66 -14.07
C ALA A 130 9.89 4.25 -14.38
N GLY A 131 8.96 3.29 -14.45
CA GLY A 131 9.23 1.88 -14.73
C GLY A 131 9.51 1.02 -13.49
N GLU A 132 9.45 1.55 -12.26
CA GLU A 132 9.50 0.74 -11.04
C GLU A 132 8.30 -0.21 -10.95
N GLU A 133 7.12 0.27 -11.33
CA GLU A 133 5.85 -0.45 -11.31
C GLU A 133 5.88 -1.77 -12.07
N ARG A 134 6.67 -1.87 -13.13
CA ARG A 134 6.80 -3.11 -13.93
C ARG A 134 7.36 -4.29 -13.12
N TRP A 135 8.24 -4.01 -12.15
CA TRP A 135 8.82 -5.05 -11.31
C TRP A 135 7.81 -5.59 -10.31
N VAL A 136 6.98 -4.69 -9.76
CA VAL A 136 5.87 -5.05 -8.89
C VAL A 136 4.82 -5.84 -9.67
N ALA A 137 4.38 -5.36 -10.84
CA ALA A 137 3.43 -6.05 -11.71
C ALA A 137 3.88 -7.46 -12.06
N ARG A 138 5.16 -7.62 -12.47
CA ARG A 138 5.74 -8.93 -12.75
C ARG A 138 5.68 -9.85 -11.52
N ARG A 139 6.07 -9.32 -10.34
CA ARG A 139 6.07 -10.13 -9.12
C ARG A 139 4.67 -10.54 -8.69
N LEU A 140 3.69 -9.67 -8.83
CA LEU A 140 2.29 -9.99 -8.56
C LEU A 140 1.79 -11.11 -9.48
N ALA A 141 2.09 -11.02 -10.79
CA ALA A 141 1.77 -12.08 -11.75
C ALA A 141 2.46 -13.42 -11.39
N ASP A 142 3.74 -13.40 -11.01
CA ASP A 142 4.47 -14.59 -10.54
C ASP A 142 3.86 -15.21 -9.27
N LEU A 143 3.19 -14.41 -8.44
CA LEU A 143 2.46 -14.85 -7.25
C LEU A 143 1.03 -15.31 -7.57
N GLY A 144 0.60 -15.20 -8.82
CA GLY A 144 -0.75 -15.52 -9.25
C GLY A 144 -1.80 -14.49 -8.83
N VAL A 145 -1.38 -13.28 -8.45
CA VAL A 145 -2.29 -12.18 -8.09
C VAL A 145 -2.91 -11.59 -9.35
N PRO A 146 -4.25 -11.48 -9.46
CA PRO A 146 -4.89 -10.80 -10.58
C PRO A 146 -4.45 -9.34 -10.67
N ILE A 147 -4.14 -8.86 -11.87
CA ILE A 147 -3.90 -7.44 -12.15
C ILE A 147 -5.15 -6.93 -12.85
N LEU A 148 -5.91 -6.08 -12.15
CA LEU A 148 -7.19 -5.57 -12.64
C LEU A 148 -7.00 -4.39 -13.59
N HIS A 149 -6.00 -3.55 -13.30
CA HIS A 149 -5.72 -2.35 -14.07
C HIS A 149 -4.27 -1.90 -13.89
N SER A 150 -3.72 -1.26 -14.93
CA SER A 150 -2.50 -0.46 -14.84
C SER A 150 -2.85 0.97 -15.26
N VAL A 151 -2.54 1.95 -14.41
CA VAL A 151 -2.81 3.36 -14.70
C VAL A 151 -2.04 3.76 -15.97
N ARG A 152 -2.70 4.44 -16.89
CA ARG A 152 -2.22 4.68 -18.27
C ARG A 152 -2.45 6.11 -18.74
N GLY A 153 -2.05 6.39 -19.97
CA GLY A 153 -2.22 7.71 -20.61
C GLY A 153 -1.34 8.75 -19.94
N LYS A 154 -1.91 9.89 -19.62
CA LYS A 154 -1.28 10.95 -18.84
C LYS A 154 -1.60 10.84 -17.33
N GLY A 155 -2.42 9.86 -16.94
CA GLY A 155 -2.72 9.59 -15.54
C GLY A 155 -1.45 9.23 -14.77
N THR A 156 -1.29 9.80 -13.60
CA THR A 156 -0.31 9.37 -12.59
C THR A 156 -1.06 8.98 -11.33
N PHE A 157 -0.63 7.91 -10.71
CA PHE A 157 -1.18 7.39 -9.46
C PHE A 157 -0.10 6.66 -8.69
N GLU A 158 0.00 6.95 -7.41
CA GLU A 158 0.81 6.20 -6.47
C GLU A 158 -0.13 5.55 -5.44
N GLY A 159 0.07 4.24 -5.15
CA GLY A 159 -0.85 3.46 -4.31
C GLY A 159 -1.06 4.03 -2.92
N ALA A 160 -0.07 4.76 -2.39
CA ALA A 160 -0.13 5.46 -1.12
C ALA A 160 -1.14 6.63 -1.07
N ASP A 161 -1.75 6.99 -2.21
CA ASP A 161 -2.83 7.97 -2.30
C ASP A 161 -4.23 7.36 -2.28
N ALA A 162 -4.34 6.04 -2.10
CA ALA A 162 -5.61 5.36 -1.89
C ALA A 162 -5.60 4.61 -0.55
N LEU A 163 -6.70 4.69 0.21
CA LEU A 163 -6.89 4.04 1.50
C LEU A 163 -8.30 3.48 1.61
N TRP A 164 -8.43 2.27 2.14
CA TRP A 164 -9.71 1.70 2.51
C TRP A 164 -10.18 2.25 3.86
N ILE A 165 -11.39 2.81 3.91
CA ILE A 165 -12.07 3.16 5.16
C ILE A 165 -12.74 1.91 5.73
N ASP A 166 -13.52 1.24 4.88
CA ASP A 166 -14.26 0.01 5.17
C ASP A 166 -14.45 -0.78 3.86
N PRO A 167 -14.99 -2.02 3.88
CA PRO A 167 -15.13 -2.84 2.67
C PRO A 167 -15.94 -2.22 1.53
N GLN A 168 -16.67 -1.15 1.79
CA GLN A 168 -17.56 -0.49 0.84
C GLN A 168 -17.13 0.94 0.50
N THR A 169 -16.07 1.44 1.15
CA THR A 169 -15.66 2.84 1.00
C THR A 169 -14.13 3.00 0.92
N ALA A 170 -13.67 3.71 -0.08
CA ALA A 170 -12.26 4.06 -0.24
C ALA A 170 -12.06 5.57 -0.39
N LEU A 171 -10.96 6.08 0.16
CA LEU A 171 -10.43 7.41 -0.14
C LEU A 171 -9.48 7.31 -1.32
N VAL A 172 -9.56 8.25 -2.25
CA VAL A 172 -8.58 8.42 -3.33
C VAL A 172 -8.18 9.90 -3.37
N ALA A 173 -6.90 10.16 -3.16
CA ALA A 173 -6.39 11.52 -3.11
C ALA A 173 -5.84 11.98 -4.48
N THR A 174 -5.89 13.30 -4.69
CA THR A 174 -5.16 14.00 -5.74
C THR A 174 -4.17 14.97 -5.12
N GLY A 175 -2.99 15.10 -5.72
CA GLY A 175 -1.94 15.96 -5.18
C GLY A 175 -0.67 15.89 -6.03
N LEU A 176 0.48 15.92 -5.36
CA LEU A 176 1.79 15.91 -6.03
C LEU A 176 2.02 14.64 -6.86
N ARG A 177 1.55 13.49 -6.37
CA ARG A 177 1.88 12.16 -6.93
C ARG A 177 0.74 11.53 -7.73
N THR A 178 -0.48 11.89 -7.43
CA THR A 178 -1.67 11.40 -8.14
C THR A 178 -2.39 12.57 -8.77
N ASN A 179 -2.51 12.57 -10.10
CA ASN A 179 -3.26 13.59 -10.81
C ASN A 179 -4.74 13.19 -10.99
N ALA A 180 -5.56 14.14 -11.46
CA ALA A 180 -7.00 13.92 -11.65
C ALA A 180 -7.30 12.74 -12.60
N GLU A 181 -6.51 12.57 -13.67
CA GLU A 181 -6.70 11.47 -14.63
C GLU A 181 -6.39 10.11 -14.00
N GLY A 182 -5.31 9.99 -13.22
CA GLY A 182 -4.96 8.76 -12.50
C GLY A 182 -5.99 8.42 -11.43
N ALA A 183 -6.39 9.39 -10.62
CA ALA A 183 -7.43 9.24 -9.60
C ALA A 183 -8.77 8.80 -10.23
N ALA A 184 -9.15 9.36 -11.39
CA ALA A 184 -10.37 8.99 -12.09
C ALA A 184 -10.36 7.53 -12.57
N GLN A 185 -9.23 7.03 -13.07
CA GLN A 185 -9.09 5.62 -13.49
C GLN A 185 -9.28 4.68 -12.30
N VAL A 186 -8.62 4.94 -11.19
CA VAL A 186 -8.75 4.14 -9.96
C VAL A 186 -10.18 4.20 -9.41
N ALA A 187 -10.76 5.40 -9.33
CA ALA A 187 -12.11 5.59 -8.83
C ALA A 187 -13.17 4.88 -9.71
N SER A 188 -12.98 4.85 -11.03
CA SER A 188 -13.89 4.13 -11.94
C SER A 188 -13.89 2.64 -11.64
N LEU A 189 -12.71 2.04 -11.55
CA LEU A 189 -12.59 0.61 -11.24
C LEU A 189 -13.20 0.24 -9.89
N LEU A 190 -12.93 1.04 -8.85
CA LEU A 190 -13.49 0.80 -7.53
C LEU A 190 -15.03 0.89 -7.53
N ARG A 191 -15.60 1.87 -8.26
CA ARG A 191 -17.06 1.98 -8.42
C ARG A 191 -17.68 0.80 -9.18
N GLU A 192 -17.00 0.26 -10.18
CA GLU A 192 -17.41 -0.97 -10.88
C GLU A 192 -17.49 -2.17 -9.93
N MET A 193 -16.68 -2.17 -8.87
CA MET A 193 -16.72 -3.16 -7.78
C MET A 193 -17.76 -2.84 -6.71
N GLY A 194 -18.58 -1.80 -6.86
CA GLY A 194 -19.60 -1.37 -5.90
C GLY A 194 -19.06 -0.56 -4.72
N VAL A 195 -17.82 -0.04 -4.81
CA VAL A 195 -17.17 0.73 -3.75
C VAL A 195 -17.50 2.23 -3.89
N GLU A 196 -17.94 2.85 -2.82
CA GLU A 196 -18.03 4.30 -2.71
C GLU A 196 -16.63 4.90 -2.70
N VAL A 197 -16.36 5.85 -3.60
CA VAL A 197 -15.06 6.52 -3.65
C VAL A 197 -15.20 7.99 -3.27
N ILE A 198 -14.55 8.35 -2.17
CA ILE A 198 -14.45 9.72 -1.69
C ILE A 198 -13.12 10.30 -2.19
N GLN A 199 -13.22 11.26 -3.10
CA GLN A 199 -12.03 11.94 -3.61
C GLN A 199 -11.67 13.15 -2.73
N VAL A 200 -10.37 13.28 -2.40
CA VAL A 200 -9.86 14.36 -1.56
C VAL A 200 -8.63 15.00 -2.21
N GLY A 201 -8.44 16.30 -1.99
CA GLY A 201 -7.24 17.02 -2.42
C GLY A 201 -6.21 17.11 -1.32
N LEU A 202 -4.94 16.81 -1.60
CA LEU A 202 -3.84 16.98 -0.67
C LEU A 202 -3.33 18.42 -0.67
N PRO A 203 -3.01 18.99 0.49
CA PRO A 203 -2.39 20.32 0.56
C PRO A 203 -0.96 20.29 0.02
N TYR A 204 -0.45 21.46 -0.39
CA TYR A 204 0.94 21.62 -0.79
C TYR A 204 1.90 21.16 0.31
N GLY A 205 2.97 20.47 -0.06
CA GLY A 205 3.96 19.91 0.88
C GLY A 205 3.60 18.56 1.47
N VAL A 206 2.46 17.97 1.06
CA VAL A 206 2.10 16.59 1.38
C VAL A 206 2.43 15.70 0.20
N MET A 207 3.17 14.62 0.45
CA MET A 207 3.56 13.67 -0.59
C MET A 207 2.41 12.73 -0.95
N HIS A 208 1.84 12.05 0.07
CA HIS A 208 0.78 11.07 -0.08
C HIS A 208 -0.26 11.15 1.04
N LEU A 209 -1.48 10.69 0.76
CA LEU A 209 -2.55 10.55 1.74
C LEU A 209 -2.14 9.66 2.92
N MET A 210 -1.48 8.53 2.64
CA MET A 210 -0.97 7.58 3.62
C MET A 210 -0.04 8.23 4.67
N GLY A 211 0.68 9.29 4.30
CA GLY A 211 1.54 10.05 5.21
C GLY A 211 0.78 10.99 6.13
N THR A 212 -0.52 11.17 5.95
CA THR A 212 -1.34 12.12 6.74
C THR A 212 -2.47 11.46 7.50
N LEU A 213 -2.81 10.23 7.14
CA LEU A 213 -3.93 9.47 7.70
C LEU A 213 -3.60 7.98 7.74
N ARG A 214 -3.83 7.35 8.88
CA ARG A 214 -3.67 5.91 9.09
C ARG A 214 -4.83 5.37 9.93
N PHE A 215 -5.10 4.08 9.77
CA PHE A 215 -6.14 3.39 10.52
C PHE A 215 -5.51 2.39 11.47
N ALA A 216 -5.88 2.47 12.75
CA ALA A 216 -5.40 1.54 13.77
C ALA A 216 -6.45 0.46 14.11
N ASP A 217 -7.74 0.74 13.85
CA ASP A 217 -8.85 -0.17 14.08
C ASP A 217 -10.04 0.21 13.18
N ARG A 218 -11.12 -0.59 13.21
CA ARG A 218 -12.37 -0.36 12.49
C ARG A 218 -13.11 0.94 12.87
N ASP A 219 -12.75 1.52 14.00
CA ASP A 219 -13.35 2.72 14.57
C ASP A 219 -12.32 3.77 14.99
N LEU A 220 -11.03 3.53 14.70
CA LEU A 220 -9.93 4.36 15.14
C LEU A 220 -8.99 4.72 14.00
N ALA A 221 -8.90 6.00 13.70
CA ALA A 221 -7.95 6.57 12.75
C ALA A 221 -7.04 7.59 13.44
N ILE A 222 -5.83 7.72 12.91
CA ILE A 222 -4.82 8.67 13.37
C ILE A 222 -4.49 9.60 12.22
N ALA A 223 -4.53 10.90 12.47
CA ALA A 223 -4.35 11.91 11.46
C ALA A 223 -3.28 12.93 11.85
N TRP A 224 -2.63 13.48 10.85
CA TRP A 224 -1.70 14.59 11.03
C TRP A 224 -2.45 15.92 10.89
N PRO A 225 -2.66 16.70 11.97
CA PRO A 225 -3.33 17.98 11.89
C PRO A 225 -2.61 18.91 10.90
N ARG A 226 -3.37 19.78 10.20
CA ARG A 226 -2.91 20.69 9.15
C ARG A 226 -2.45 20.03 7.84
N ARG A 227 -2.25 18.71 7.81
CA ARG A 227 -1.82 17.98 6.60
C ARG A 227 -2.88 17.04 6.06
N VAL A 228 -3.72 16.48 6.93
CA VAL A 228 -4.85 15.65 6.51
C VAL A 228 -5.94 16.49 5.83
N PRO A 229 -6.51 16.03 4.71
CA PRO A 229 -7.65 16.71 4.07
C PRO A 229 -8.86 16.77 5.01
N TYR A 230 -9.49 17.96 5.13
CA TYR A 230 -10.68 18.13 5.97
C TYR A 230 -11.79 17.15 5.59
N ALA A 231 -12.06 16.99 4.29
CA ALA A 231 -13.09 16.07 3.80
C ALA A 231 -12.85 14.61 4.20
N ALA A 232 -11.58 14.17 4.34
CA ALA A 232 -11.27 12.83 4.83
C ALA A 232 -11.66 12.69 6.31
N VAL A 233 -11.34 13.67 7.15
CA VAL A 233 -11.72 13.67 8.58
C VAL A 233 -13.24 13.70 8.74
N GLU A 234 -13.93 14.50 7.93
CA GLU A 234 -15.39 14.59 7.94
C GLU A 234 -16.05 13.25 7.56
N ALA A 235 -15.55 12.60 6.51
CA ALA A 235 -16.01 11.30 6.06
C ALA A 235 -15.85 10.21 7.13
N LEU A 236 -14.72 10.24 7.86
CA LEU A 236 -14.45 9.33 8.97
C LEU A 236 -15.41 9.57 10.15
N ARG A 237 -15.59 10.83 10.54
CA ARG A 237 -16.51 11.18 11.64
C ARG A 237 -17.97 10.80 11.32
N ALA A 238 -18.39 11.01 10.08
CA ALA A 238 -19.72 10.59 9.61
C ALA A 238 -19.93 9.07 9.73
N ARG A 239 -18.83 8.29 9.65
CA ARG A 239 -18.79 6.84 9.82
C ARG A 239 -18.45 6.40 11.26
N ARG A 240 -18.51 7.33 12.22
CA ARG A 240 -18.28 7.11 13.65
C ARG A 240 -16.85 6.70 14.01
N TYR A 241 -15.88 7.04 13.20
CA TYR A 241 -14.48 6.90 13.58
C TYR A 241 -14.10 7.91 14.66
N THR A 242 -13.40 7.45 15.67
CA THR A 242 -12.56 8.30 16.52
C THR A 242 -11.34 8.69 15.73
N VAL A 243 -11.12 9.98 15.51
CA VAL A 243 -9.94 10.50 14.84
C VAL A 243 -9.02 11.13 15.86
N LEU A 244 -7.92 10.48 16.16
CA LEU A 244 -6.85 11.01 17.00
C LEU A 244 -5.89 11.82 16.13
N PHE A 245 -5.39 12.92 16.69
CA PHE A 245 -4.36 13.72 16.02
C PHE A 245 -3.01 13.48 16.69
N ILE A 246 -1.98 13.23 15.88
CA ILE A 246 -0.64 12.99 16.40
C ILE A 246 -0.19 14.14 17.29
N PRO A 247 0.47 13.84 18.43
CA PRO A 247 0.80 14.84 19.43
C PRO A 247 2.05 15.66 19.10
N ASP A 248 2.96 15.10 18.29
CA ASP A 248 4.27 15.67 18.02
C ASP A 248 4.56 15.76 16.52
N GLU A 249 4.81 16.98 16.04
CA GLU A 249 5.08 17.20 14.62
C GLU A 249 6.53 16.88 14.24
N GLU A 250 7.49 17.00 15.15
CA GLU A 250 8.90 16.65 14.89
C GLU A 250 9.06 15.15 14.73
N GLU A 251 8.45 14.35 15.59
CA GLU A 251 8.42 12.88 15.44
C GLU A 251 7.69 12.46 14.15
N ALA A 252 6.64 13.18 13.75
CA ALA A 252 5.95 12.91 12.50
C ALA A 252 6.82 13.20 11.26
N ILE A 253 7.61 14.29 11.30
CA ILE A 253 8.47 14.71 10.17
C ILE A 253 9.75 13.87 10.12
N TYR A 254 10.49 13.81 11.21
CA TYR A 254 11.84 13.23 11.24
C TYR A 254 11.85 11.76 11.65
N GLY A 255 10.93 11.37 12.53
CA GLY A 255 10.78 10.00 13.00
C GLY A 255 9.80 9.16 12.20
N MET A 256 9.08 9.76 11.23
CA MET A 256 8.04 9.09 10.45
C MET A 256 6.99 8.38 11.34
N ALA A 257 6.62 8.98 12.48
CA ALA A 257 5.79 8.36 13.52
C ALA A 257 4.40 7.92 13.02
N LEU A 258 3.83 8.61 12.00
CA LEU A 258 2.57 8.24 11.37
C LEU A 258 2.73 7.22 10.25
N ASN A 259 3.95 6.91 9.82
CA ASN A 259 4.22 5.99 8.72
C ASN A 259 4.29 4.52 9.19
N PHE A 260 3.34 4.10 10.01
CA PHE A 260 3.22 2.75 10.53
C PHE A 260 2.39 1.83 9.61
N VAL A 261 2.45 0.53 9.85
CA VAL A 261 1.56 -0.48 9.25
C VAL A 261 0.75 -1.16 10.34
N THR A 262 -0.56 -1.24 10.15
CA THR A 262 -1.46 -1.94 11.06
C THR A 262 -1.36 -3.45 10.81
N LEU A 263 -0.94 -4.17 11.84
CA LEU A 263 -0.81 -5.64 11.84
C LEU A 263 -2.15 -6.34 12.10
N GLY A 264 -3.07 -5.65 12.72
CA GLY A 264 -4.41 -6.09 13.08
C GLY A 264 -5.05 -5.06 14.01
N PRO A 265 -6.30 -5.23 14.42
CA PRO A 265 -7.00 -4.26 15.26
C PRO A 265 -6.17 -3.84 16.47
N ARG A 266 -5.88 -2.55 16.60
CA ARG A 266 -5.07 -1.92 17.66
C ARG A 266 -3.66 -2.50 17.82
N ARG A 267 -3.08 -3.05 16.76
CA ARG A 267 -1.69 -3.53 16.74
C ARG A 267 -0.99 -2.95 15.53
N ILE A 268 0.09 -2.20 15.77
CA ILE A 268 0.83 -1.52 14.69
C ILE A 268 2.31 -1.88 14.74
N LEU A 269 2.96 -1.78 13.58
CA LEU A 269 4.42 -1.80 13.42
C LEU A 269 4.85 -0.38 13.04
N MET A 270 5.61 0.29 13.92
CA MET A 270 6.04 1.68 13.75
C MET A 270 7.55 1.82 13.84
N ALA A 271 8.08 2.94 13.37
CA ALA A 271 9.49 3.25 13.50
C ALA A 271 9.87 3.54 14.96
N ALA A 272 11.01 3.02 15.37
CA ALA A 272 11.64 3.38 16.65
C ALA A 272 12.08 4.85 16.67
N GLY A 273 12.30 5.40 17.86
CA GLY A 273 12.76 6.79 18.03
C GLY A 273 11.64 7.82 18.09
N ASN A 274 10.40 7.40 18.34
CA ASN A 274 9.22 8.25 18.45
C ASN A 274 8.53 8.10 19.83
N PRO A 275 9.21 8.40 20.95
CA PRO A 275 8.71 8.06 22.29
C PRO A 275 7.42 8.80 22.68
N ILE A 276 7.23 10.04 22.26
CA ILE A 276 6.02 10.84 22.55
C ILE A 276 4.82 10.26 21.82
N THR A 277 4.98 10.00 20.53
CA THR A 277 3.90 9.45 19.71
C THR A 277 3.60 8.00 20.08
N GLN A 278 4.62 7.19 20.39
CA GLN A 278 4.42 5.82 20.86
C GLN A 278 3.61 5.79 22.16
N ALA A 279 3.99 6.59 23.16
CA ALA A 279 3.25 6.66 24.43
C ALA A 279 1.79 7.10 24.19
N PHE A 280 1.56 8.07 23.33
CA PHE A 280 0.21 8.51 22.96
C PHE A 280 -0.62 7.39 22.30
N TYR A 281 -0.02 6.59 21.45
CA TYR A 281 -0.70 5.43 20.83
C TYR A 281 -1.02 4.35 21.87
N GLU A 282 -0.08 4.06 22.79
CA GLU A 282 -0.27 3.08 23.86
C GLU A 282 -1.36 3.52 24.84
N GLU A 283 -1.44 4.80 25.19
CA GLU A 283 -2.53 5.38 26.00
C GLU A 283 -3.89 5.26 25.30
N ALA A 284 -3.92 5.31 23.96
CA ALA A 284 -5.14 5.07 23.17
C ALA A 284 -5.48 3.58 23.02
N GLY A 285 -4.76 2.68 23.68
CA GLY A 285 -4.97 1.23 23.64
C GLY A 285 -4.43 0.55 22.37
N ILE A 286 -3.43 1.14 21.73
CA ILE A 286 -2.76 0.57 20.54
C ILE A 286 -1.45 -0.09 21.01
N THR A 287 -1.27 -1.35 20.66
CA THR A 287 0.01 -2.05 20.90
C THR A 287 1.01 -1.69 19.82
N CYS A 288 2.14 -1.12 20.20
CA CYS A 288 3.19 -0.67 19.32
C CYS A 288 4.35 -1.68 19.27
N GLN A 289 4.57 -2.33 18.13
CA GLN A 289 5.81 -3.00 17.82
C GLN A 289 6.74 -2.02 17.12
N VAL A 290 8.00 -1.94 17.51
CA VAL A 290 8.93 -0.95 16.94
C VAL A 290 10.07 -1.61 16.18
N VAL A 291 10.55 -0.95 15.12
CA VAL A 291 11.72 -1.36 14.34
C VAL A 291 12.53 -0.14 13.91
N GLU A 292 13.86 -0.25 13.91
CA GLU A 292 14.74 0.84 13.46
C GLU A 292 14.61 1.06 11.95
N MET A 293 14.39 2.32 11.54
CA MET A 293 14.20 2.72 10.14
C MET A 293 14.91 4.04 9.78
N ASP A 294 15.69 4.61 10.68
CA ASP A 294 16.29 5.94 10.52
C ASP A 294 17.20 6.07 9.30
N GLU A 295 17.84 4.98 8.88
CA GLU A 295 18.62 4.99 7.64
C GLU A 295 17.74 5.02 6.40
N ILE A 296 16.65 4.25 6.40
CA ILE A 296 15.68 4.23 5.29
C ILE A 296 14.90 5.57 5.21
N HIS A 297 14.68 6.24 6.35
CA HIS A 297 14.05 7.56 6.37
C HIS A 297 14.81 8.61 5.52
N LYS A 298 16.12 8.47 5.37
CA LYS A 298 16.93 9.34 4.49
C LYS A 298 16.51 9.28 3.02
N ALA A 299 15.87 8.21 2.61
CA ALA A 299 15.28 8.07 1.28
C ALA A 299 13.85 8.68 1.18
N ALA A 300 13.40 9.44 2.18
CA ALA A 300 12.10 10.11 2.24
C ALA A 300 10.89 9.19 2.44
N GLY A 301 11.06 8.02 3.06
CA GLY A 301 9.95 7.10 3.35
C GLY A 301 10.19 6.25 4.59
N GLY A 302 9.14 5.62 5.08
CA GLY A 302 9.16 4.78 6.29
C GLY A 302 8.60 3.38 6.05
N ILE A 303 8.15 2.75 7.13
CA ILE A 303 7.62 1.37 7.12
C ILE A 303 6.45 1.22 6.15
N GLY A 304 5.46 2.13 6.24
CA GLY A 304 4.29 2.09 5.37
C GLY A 304 4.66 2.22 3.89
N CYS A 305 5.57 3.15 3.57
CA CYS A 305 6.06 3.35 2.20
C CYS A 305 6.77 2.11 1.65
N ALA A 306 7.57 1.44 2.49
CA ALA A 306 8.31 0.24 2.10
C ALA A 306 7.41 -1.00 1.91
N THR A 307 6.15 -0.95 2.36
CA THR A 307 5.29 -2.13 2.48
C THR A 307 4.13 -2.13 1.49
N GLY A 308 4.20 -2.93 0.45
CA GLY A 308 3.05 -3.27 -0.37
C GLY A 308 2.17 -4.30 0.35
N ILE A 309 0.94 -3.94 0.67
CA ILE A 309 -0.02 -4.85 1.31
C ILE A 309 -0.59 -5.79 0.25
N LEU A 310 -0.42 -7.10 0.43
CA LEU A 310 -0.94 -8.12 -0.48
C LEU A 310 -2.25 -8.73 -0.01
N GLU A 311 -2.33 -9.03 1.28
CA GLU A 311 -3.46 -9.76 1.84
C GLU A 311 -3.75 -9.29 3.27
N ARG A 312 -5.00 -8.98 3.52
CA ARG A 312 -5.58 -8.86 4.85
C ARG A 312 -6.72 -9.87 5.00
N GLU A 313 -7.08 -10.17 6.23
CA GLU A 313 -8.26 -10.98 6.49
C GLU A 313 -9.50 -10.24 6.00
N ILE A 314 -10.19 -10.83 5.03
CA ILE A 314 -11.47 -10.35 4.55
C ILE A 314 -12.55 -11.15 5.27
N ASN A 315 -13.37 -10.48 6.06
CA ASN A 315 -14.54 -11.11 6.68
C ASN A 315 -15.60 -11.25 5.59
N ASN A 316 -15.75 -12.46 5.05
CA ASN A 316 -16.90 -12.78 4.23
C ASN A 316 -18.14 -12.68 5.13
N GLN A 317 -18.90 -11.56 5.00
CA GLN A 317 -20.24 -11.45 5.56
C GLN A 317 -21.23 -12.16 4.66
#